data_d751675f964724c5b67809ab5a1a4c9b
#
_entry.id   d751675f964724c5b67809ab5a1a4c9b
#
_cell.length_a   1.000
_cell.length_b   1.000
_cell.length_c   1.000
_cell.angle_alpha   90.00
_cell.angle_beta   90.00
_cell.angle_gamma   90.00
#
_symmetry.space_group_name_H-M   'P 1'
#
loop_
_entity.id
_entity.type
_entity.pdbx_description
1 polymer ?
#
loop_
_entity_poly.entity_id
_entity_poly.type
_entity_poly.pdbx_seq_one_letter_code
_entity_poly.pdbx_strand_id
1 'polypeptide(L)'
;MKVRRATPEDVPALVALFGELDRMQSDWRVFTPRPDFRDEVRDGYREAMSAAEAVVLVAEDDSEVVGMVHGEVHVPSRLSDERALELSGVVARTGYRGRGIGRKLVKEAARFAQDLGVDWIELRTFAPNQDAMRFWQGLGFTPRVVQLTCSTEALIGRLERES
;
A
#
# COMPACT_ATOMS: atom_id res chain seq x y z
N MET A 1 17.87 0.56 -13.86
CA MET A 1 16.62 0.69 -13.08
C MET A 1 16.23 2.15 -12.89
N LYS A 2 15.03 2.53 -13.31
CA LYS A 2 14.45 3.89 -13.32
C LYS A 2 13.10 3.86 -12.58
N VAL A 3 12.78 4.94 -11.84
CA VAL A 3 11.42 5.16 -11.29
C VAL A 3 10.76 6.26 -12.12
N ARG A 4 9.51 6.02 -12.50
CA ARG A 4 8.71 6.97 -13.29
C ARG A 4 7.22 6.87 -12.91
N ARG A 5 6.44 7.86 -13.31
CA ARG A 5 4.97 7.75 -13.26
C ARG A 5 4.52 6.60 -14.16
N ALA A 6 3.52 5.89 -13.67
CA ALA A 6 2.85 4.86 -14.47
C ALA A 6 2.03 5.50 -15.59
N THR A 7 1.87 4.74 -16.66
CA THR A 7 1.02 5.09 -17.80
C THR A 7 -0.07 4.02 -17.98
N PRO A 8 -1.12 4.25 -18.77
CA PRO A 8 -2.16 3.25 -18.99
C PRO A 8 -1.64 1.90 -19.51
N GLU A 9 -0.53 1.90 -20.22
CA GLU A 9 0.14 0.70 -20.74
C GLU A 9 0.73 -0.17 -19.62
N ASP A 10 1.02 0.43 -18.45
CA ASP A 10 1.56 -0.30 -17.29
C ASP A 10 0.47 -1.05 -16.49
N VAL A 11 -0.80 -0.76 -16.72
CA VAL A 11 -1.92 -1.32 -15.92
C VAL A 11 -1.87 -2.84 -15.80
N PRO A 12 -1.59 -3.62 -16.86
CA PRO A 12 -1.46 -5.08 -16.73
C PRO A 12 -0.34 -5.50 -15.76
N ALA A 13 0.80 -4.81 -15.78
CA ALA A 13 1.91 -5.06 -14.86
C ALA A 13 1.58 -4.67 -13.42
N LEU A 14 0.88 -3.55 -13.22
CA LEU A 14 0.40 -3.11 -11.90
C LEU A 14 -0.56 -4.13 -11.27
N VAL A 15 -1.53 -4.64 -12.05
CA VAL A 15 -2.47 -5.67 -11.59
C VAL A 15 -1.74 -6.97 -11.27
N ALA A 16 -0.72 -7.35 -12.04
CA ALA A 16 0.09 -8.53 -11.77
C ALA A 16 0.89 -8.38 -10.46
N LEU A 17 1.54 -7.23 -10.24
CA LEU A 17 2.28 -6.91 -9.00
C LEU A 17 1.35 -6.85 -7.79
N PHE A 18 0.17 -6.26 -7.93
CA PHE A 18 -0.84 -6.29 -6.88
C PHE A 18 -1.25 -7.73 -6.55
N GLY A 19 -1.43 -8.58 -7.56
CA GLY A 19 -1.73 -9.99 -7.38
C GLY A 19 -0.63 -10.78 -6.65
N GLU A 20 0.65 -10.42 -6.83
CA GLU A 20 1.75 -10.98 -6.05
C GLU A 20 1.67 -10.55 -4.57
N LEU A 21 1.41 -9.26 -4.32
CA LEU A 21 1.23 -8.72 -2.98
C LEU A 21 0.03 -9.36 -2.28
N ASP A 22 -1.09 -9.45 -2.98
CA ASP A 22 -2.33 -10.02 -2.48
C ASP A 22 -2.16 -11.49 -2.06
N ARG A 23 -1.52 -12.32 -2.89
CA ARG A 23 -1.22 -13.71 -2.54
C ARG A 23 -0.32 -13.82 -1.32
N MET A 24 0.67 -12.97 -1.20
CA MET A 24 1.61 -12.96 -0.09
C MET A 24 0.93 -12.61 1.25
N GLN A 25 -0.15 -11.82 1.20
CA GLN A 25 -0.88 -11.34 2.37
C GLN A 25 -2.16 -12.14 2.66
N SER A 26 -2.50 -13.14 1.83
CA SER A 26 -3.78 -13.85 1.89
C SER A 26 -4.08 -14.48 3.26
N ASP A 27 -3.08 -15.08 3.89
CA ASP A 27 -3.22 -15.78 5.18
C ASP A 27 -3.40 -14.82 6.38
N TRP A 28 -3.14 -13.53 6.20
CA TRP A 28 -3.27 -12.52 7.25
C TRP A 28 -4.61 -11.79 7.21
N ARG A 29 -5.39 -11.98 6.16
CA ARG A 29 -6.70 -11.33 6.00
C ARG A 29 -7.75 -11.96 6.87
N VAL A 30 -8.56 -11.13 7.51
CA VAL A 30 -9.77 -11.53 8.24
C VAL A 30 -10.97 -11.60 7.29
N PHE A 31 -11.04 -10.65 6.33
CA PHE A 31 -12.18 -10.53 5.42
C PHE A 31 -11.85 -11.10 4.04
N THR A 32 -12.80 -11.83 3.48
CA THR A 32 -12.68 -12.37 2.13
C THR A 32 -12.90 -11.26 1.11
N PRO A 33 -11.98 -11.08 0.15
CA PRO A 33 -12.17 -10.13 -0.94
C PRO A 33 -13.38 -10.51 -1.80
N ARG A 34 -14.03 -9.50 -2.39
CA ARG A 34 -15.09 -9.73 -3.37
C ARG A 34 -14.53 -10.38 -4.64
N PRO A 35 -15.33 -11.15 -5.40
CA PRO A 35 -14.87 -11.83 -6.62
C PRO A 35 -14.32 -10.87 -7.68
N ASP A 36 -14.88 -9.66 -7.77
CA ASP A 36 -14.57 -8.60 -8.74
C ASP A 36 -13.50 -7.61 -8.29
N PHE A 37 -12.90 -7.81 -7.11
CA PHE A 37 -11.97 -6.85 -6.52
C PHE A 37 -10.77 -6.50 -7.44
N ARG A 38 -10.36 -7.42 -8.32
CA ARG A 38 -9.26 -7.18 -9.27
C ARG A 38 -9.62 -6.17 -10.35
N ASP A 39 -10.89 -6.16 -10.78
CA ASP A 39 -11.39 -5.17 -11.73
C ASP A 39 -11.42 -3.79 -11.08
N GLU A 40 -11.83 -3.69 -9.83
CA GLU A 40 -11.77 -2.46 -9.05
C GLU A 40 -10.33 -1.94 -8.87
N VAL A 41 -9.38 -2.83 -8.58
CA VAL A 41 -7.95 -2.46 -8.49
C VAL A 41 -7.44 -1.89 -9.81
N ARG A 42 -7.77 -2.55 -10.93
CA ARG A 42 -7.41 -2.08 -12.26
C ARG A 42 -7.97 -0.69 -12.55
N ASP A 43 -9.25 -0.50 -12.28
CA ASP A 43 -9.93 0.77 -12.55
C ASP A 43 -9.47 1.86 -11.59
N GLY A 44 -9.20 1.53 -10.33
CA GLY A 44 -8.58 2.41 -9.34
C GLY A 44 -7.21 2.94 -9.77
N TYR A 45 -6.36 2.11 -10.37
CA TYR A 45 -5.09 2.61 -10.92
C TYR A 45 -5.28 3.61 -12.06
N ARG A 46 -6.25 3.37 -12.96
CA ARG A 46 -6.55 4.29 -14.06
C ARG A 46 -7.07 5.63 -13.53
N GLU A 47 -7.94 5.60 -12.53
CA GLU A 47 -8.46 6.80 -11.87
C GLU A 47 -7.34 7.57 -11.17
N ALA A 48 -6.51 6.88 -10.39
CA ALA A 48 -5.38 7.49 -9.68
C ALA A 48 -4.37 8.15 -10.62
N MET A 49 -4.11 7.59 -11.80
CA MET A 49 -3.21 8.20 -12.80
C MET A 49 -3.74 9.53 -13.33
N SER A 50 -5.04 9.78 -13.27
CA SER A 50 -5.69 11.00 -13.75
C SER A 50 -5.94 12.01 -12.62
N ALA A 51 -5.83 11.60 -11.36
CA ALA A 51 -6.12 12.43 -10.21
C ALA A 51 -4.91 13.31 -9.85
N ALA A 52 -5.16 14.59 -9.53
CA ALA A 52 -4.11 15.55 -9.15
C ALA A 52 -3.47 15.24 -7.79
N GLU A 53 -4.23 14.63 -6.88
CA GLU A 53 -3.82 14.29 -5.52
C GLU A 53 -3.48 12.80 -5.34
N ALA A 54 -3.24 12.10 -6.44
CA ALA A 54 -2.80 10.71 -6.43
C ALA A 54 -1.57 10.50 -7.31
N VAL A 55 -0.81 9.48 -7.01
CA VAL A 55 0.37 9.08 -7.78
C VAL A 55 0.47 7.57 -7.88
N VAL A 56 0.71 7.08 -9.08
CA VAL A 56 1.12 5.70 -9.32
C VAL A 56 2.52 5.73 -9.93
N LEU A 57 3.47 5.13 -9.26
CA LEU A 57 4.86 5.05 -9.73
C LEU A 57 5.24 3.59 -10.00
N VAL A 58 6.05 3.42 -11.02
CA VAL A 58 6.65 2.13 -11.36
C VAL A 58 8.18 2.21 -11.32
N ALA A 59 8.79 1.12 -10.88
CA ALA A 59 10.21 0.88 -11.07
C ALA A 59 10.39 -0.01 -12.30
N GLU A 60 11.17 0.48 -13.26
CA GLU A 60 11.44 -0.18 -14.53
C GLU A 60 12.91 -0.60 -14.59
N ASP A 61 13.17 -1.83 -14.97
CA ASP A 61 14.51 -2.39 -15.21
C ASP A 61 14.48 -3.11 -16.55
N ASP A 62 15.38 -2.75 -17.47
CA ASP A 62 15.41 -3.28 -18.84
C ASP A 62 14.03 -3.33 -19.55
N SER A 63 13.29 -2.23 -19.44
CA SER A 63 11.92 -2.06 -19.98
C SER A 63 10.86 -2.95 -19.33
N GLU A 64 11.17 -3.65 -18.25
CA GLU A 64 10.23 -4.44 -17.48
C GLU A 64 9.81 -3.68 -16.20
N VAL A 65 8.52 -3.64 -15.88
CA VAL A 65 8.02 -3.12 -14.61
C VAL A 65 8.26 -4.15 -13.51
N VAL A 66 9.14 -3.80 -12.57
CA VAL A 66 9.62 -4.69 -11.50
C VAL A 66 9.20 -4.25 -10.09
N GLY A 67 8.49 -3.15 -10.00
CA GLY A 67 7.95 -2.68 -8.73
C GLY A 67 6.99 -1.52 -8.92
N MET A 68 6.17 -1.27 -7.91
CA MET A 68 5.20 -0.18 -7.94
C MET A 68 4.96 0.42 -6.56
N VAL A 69 4.40 1.63 -6.52
CA VAL A 69 3.73 2.25 -5.38
C VAL A 69 2.54 3.05 -5.86
N HIS A 70 1.45 2.99 -5.12
CA HIS A 70 0.31 3.88 -5.24
C HIS A 70 0.25 4.77 -3.99
N GLY A 71 0.00 6.05 -4.18
CA GLY A 71 -0.20 7.03 -3.11
C GLY A 71 -1.38 7.92 -3.42
N GLU A 72 -2.20 8.21 -2.41
CA GLU A 72 -3.36 9.10 -2.52
C GLU A 72 -3.44 10.02 -1.31
N VAL A 73 -3.69 11.32 -1.57
CA VAL A 73 -3.80 12.31 -0.50
C VAL A 73 -5.21 12.26 0.07
N HIS A 74 -5.28 12.22 1.39
CA HIS A 74 -6.54 12.22 2.12
C HIS A 74 -6.42 12.99 3.45
N VAL A 75 -7.55 13.20 4.13
CA VAL A 75 -7.60 13.73 5.50
C VAL A 75 -7.79 12.55 6.45
N PRO A 76 -6.76 12.17 7.26
CA PRO A 76 -6.79 10.94 8.05
C PRO A 76 -7.72 11.00 9.26
N SER A 77 -8.15 12.17 9.68
CA SER A 77 -9.00 12.35 10.87
C SER A 77 -10.10 13.39 10.64
N ARG A 78 -11.31 13.10 11.10
CA ARG A 78 -12.41 14.08 11.12
C ARG A 78 -12.19 15.23 12.10
N LEU A 79 -11.19 15.13 12.95
CA LEU A 79 -10.86 16.11 13.98
C LEU A 79 -9.72 17.04 13.57
N SER A 80 -9.18 16.89 12.37
CA SER A 80 -8.07 17.67 11.84
C SER A 80 -8.28 17.95 10.36
N ASP A 81 -7.77 19.08 9.90
CA ASP A 81 -7.70 19.45 8.49
C ASP A 81 -6.33 19.07 7.88
N GLU A 82 -5.46 18.44 8.65
CA GLU A 82 -4.16 17.95 8.16
C GLU A 82 -4.35 16.88 7.11
N ARG A 83 -3.51 16.96 6.09
CA ARG A 83 -3.51 16.03 4.95
C ARG A 83 -2.35 15.07 5.07
N ALA A 84 -2.56 13.85 4.62
CA ALA A 84 -1.52 12.84 4.52
C ALA A 84 -1.55 12.17 3.15
N LEU A 85 -0.38 11.73 2.66
CA LEU A 85 -0.28 10.81 1.54
C LEU A 85 -0.35 9.39 2.10
N GLU A 86 -1.44 8.67 1.85
CA GLU A 86 -1.55 7.24 2.16
C GLU A 86 -0.85 6.43 1.06
N LEU A 87 0.16 5.65 1.42
CA LEU A 87 0.82 4.73 0.51
C LEU A 87 0.16 3.36 0.57
N SER A 88 -0.18 2.83 -0.58
CA SER A 88 -0.72 1.49 -0.75
C SER A 88 0.03 0.73 -1.85
N GLY A 89 0.03 -0.61 -1.79
CA GLY A 89 0.57 -1.42 -2.85
C GLY A 89 2.08 -1.25 -3.12
N VAL A 90 2.88 -0.88 -2.11
CA VAL A 90 4.35 -0.82 -2.25
C VAL A 90 4.88 -2.23 -2.39
N VAL A 91 5.28 -2.60 -3.59
CA VAL A 91 5.72 -3.95 -3.90
C VAL A 91 6.87 -3.96 -4.91
N ALA A 92 7.80 -4.88 -4.70
CA ALA A 92 8.80 -5.27 -5.71
C ALA A 92 8.53 -6.71 -6.12
N ARG A 93 8.64 -6.99 -7.41
CA ARG A 93 8.48 -8.32 -8.01
C ARG A 93 9.36 -9.34 -7.29
N THR A 94 8.87 -10.54 -7.14
CA THR A 94 9.66 -11.68 -6.64
C THR A 94 10.93 -11.84 -7.50
N GLY A 95 12.09 -11.99 -6.84
CA GLY A 95 13.40 -12.01 -7.53
C GLY A 95 14.08 -10.64 -7.68
N TYR A 96 13.35 -9.53 -7.47
CA TYR A 96 13.91 -8.17 -7.48
C TYR A 96 13.97 -7.54 -6.09
N ARG A 97 13.52 -8.25 -5.06
CA ARG A 97 13.56 -7.79 -3.67
C ARG A 97 15.00 -7.65 -3.17
N GLY A 98 15.20 -6.81 -2.16
CA GLY A 98 16.53 -6.54 -1.61
C GLY A 98 17.42 -5.63 -2.46
N ARG A 99 16.99 -5.21 -3.64
CA ARG A 99 17.75 -4.34 -4.57
C ARG A 99 17.46 -2.84 -4.38
N GLY A 100 16.80 -2.44 -3.29
CA GLY A 100 16.51 -1.04 -2.97
C GLY A 100 15.33 -0.44 -3.76
N ILE A 101 14.55 -1.24 -4.49
CA ILE A 101 13.40 -0.79 -5.30
C ILE A 101 12.39 -0.05 -4.45
N GLY A 102 11.95 -0.65 -3.34
CA GLY A 102 10.98 -0.03 -2.43
C GLY A 102 11.45 1.34 -1.92
N ARG A 103 12.73 1.47 -1.54
CA ARG A 103 13.29 2.76 -1.10
C ARG A 103 13.23 3.83 -2.20
N LYS A 104 13.52 3.47 -3.43
CA LYS A 104 13.46 4.41 -4.57
C LYS A 104 12.03 4.84 -4.86
N LEU A 105 11.08 3.90 -4.86
CA LEU A 105 9.66 4.19 -5.05
C LEU A 105 9.12 5.12 -3.96
N VAL A 106 9.38 4.79 -2.68
CA VAL A 106 8.93 5.61 -1.54
C VAL A 106 9.55 6.99 -1.56
N LYS A 107 10.82 7.12 -1.97
CA LYS A 107 11.49 8.43 -2.13
C LYS A 107 10.77 9.31 -3.15
N GLU A 108 10.39 8.78 -4.30
CA GLU A 108 9.67 9.55 -5.33
C GLU A 108 8.23 9.88 -4.89
N ALA A 109 7.55 8.96 -4.17
CA ALA A 109 6.26 9.26 -3.57
C ALA A 109 6.35 10.36 -2.50
N ALA A 110 7.41 10.38 -1.70
CA ALA A 110 7.64 11.44 -0.71
C ALA A 110 7.90 12.80 -1.40
N ARG A 111 8.59 12.83 -2.53
CA ARG A 111 8.76 14.06 -3.33
C ARG A 111 7.43 14.57 -3.85
N PHE A 112 6.57 13.67 -4.34
CA PHE A 112 5.21 14.03 -4.76
C PHE A 112 4.42 14.67 -3.61
N ALA A 113 4.45 14.09 -2.39
CA ALA A 113 3.81 14.69 -1.22
C ALA A 113 4.37 16.10 -0.92
N GLN A 114 5.69 16.25 -0.96
CA GLN A 114 6.37 17.52 -0.74
C GLN A 114 5.94 18.58 -1.77
N ASP A 115 5.84 18.23 -3.04
CA ASP A 115 5.41 19.13 -4.12
C ASP A 115 3.95 19.60 -3.93
N LEU A 116 3.11 18.80 -3.28
CA LEU A 116 1.73 19.15 -2.93
C LEU A 116 1.59 19.86 -1.58
N GLY A 117 2.69 20.11 -0.86
CA GLY A 117 2.66 20.69 0.49
C GLY A 117 1.98 19.77 1.52
N VAL A 118 2.12 18.46 1.37
CA VAL A 118 1.61 17.44 2.29
C VAL A 118 2.74 17.00 3.21
N ASP A 119 2.59 17.25 4.53
CA ASP A 119 3.66 17.05 5.52
C ASP A 119 3.74 15.62 6.06
N TRP A 120 2.68 14.85 5.91
CA TRP A 120 2.56 13.51 6.47
C TRP A 120 2.44 12.45 5.41
N ILE A 121 3.09 11.32 5.65
CA ILE A 121 2.94 10.09 4.86
C ILE A 121 2.54 8.98 5.81
N GLU A 122 1.51 8.24 5.47
CA GLU A 122 1.05 7.10 6.26
C GLU A 122 0.79 5.87 5.39
N LEU A 123 0.67 4.73 6.02
CA LEU A 123 0.34 3.47 5.38
C LEU A 123 -0.25 2.48 6.39
N ARG A 124 -0.89 1.46 5.85
CA ARG A 124 -1.33 0.30 6.63
C ARG A 124 -0.54 -0.94 6.22
N THR A 125 -0.16 -1.74 7.19
CA THR A 125 0.47 -3.04 6.95
C THR A 125 -0.11 -4.08 7.91
N PHE A 126 -0.07 -5.34 7.50
CA PHE A 126 -0.50 -6.43 8.39
C PHE A 126 0.52 -6.63 9.51
N ALA A 127 0.05 -6.74 10.76
CA ALA A 127 0.90 -6.94 11.92
C ALA A 127 1.84 -8.17 11.82
N PRO A 128 1.44 -9.31 11.21
CA PRO A 128 2.33 -10.44 11.00
C PRO A 128 3.43 -10.20 9.95
N ASN A 129 3.32 -9.15 9.12
CA ASN A 129 4.31 -8.83 8.08
C ASN A 129 5.55 -8.16 8.67
N GLN A 130 6.40 -8.96 9.33
CA GLN A 130 7.60 -8.47 10.01
C GLN A 130 8.64 -7.88 9.04
N ASP A 131 8.69 -8.35 7.80
CA ASP A 131 9.60 -7.80 6.78
C ASP A 131 9.18 -6.38 6.39
N ALA A 132 7.88 -6.15 6.16
CA ALA A 132 7.36 -4.81 5.92
C ALA A 132 7.56 -3.91 7.13
N MET A 133 7.29 -4.39 8.35
CA MET A 133 7.50 -3.61 9.57
C MET A 133 8.96 -3.14 9.69
N ARG A 134 9.94 -4.04 9.50
CA ARG A 134 11.37 -3.67 9.52
C ARG A 134 11.73 -2.66 8.42
N PHE A 135 11.19 -2.85 7.22
CA PHE A 135 11.40 -1.94 6.10
C PHE A 135 10.90 -0.51 6.42
N TRP A 136 9.67 -0.39 6.91
CA TRP A 136 9.06 0.90 7.22
C TRP A 136 9.72 1.59 8.41
N GLN A 137 10.00 0.86 9.48
CA GLN A 137 10.73 1.40 10.64
C GLN A 137 12.14 1.86 10.24
N GLY A 138 12.81 1.14 9.36
CA GLY A 138 14.10 1.54 8.80
C GLY A 138 14.06 2.79 7.89
N LEU A 139 12.86 3.26 7.52
CA LEU A 139 12.61 4.53 6.83
C LEU A 139 12.14 5.63 7.78
N GLY A 140 11.97 5.35 9.08
CA GLY A 140 11.53 6.32 10.08
C GLY A 140 10.03 6.31 10.38
N PHE A 141 9.26 5.38 9.80
CA PHE A 141 7.85 5.22 10.17
C PHE A 141 7.72 4.63 11.57
N THR A 142 6.79 5.15 12.34
CA THR A 142 6.47 4.66 13.69
C THR A 142 5.01 4.21 13.74
N PRO A 143 4.71 3.02 14.33
CA PRO A 143 3.34 2.59 14.55
C PRO A 143 2.56 3.60 15.42
N ARG A 144 1.36 3.97 14.97
CA ARG A 144 0.49 4.93 15.67
C ARG A 144 -0.85 4.34 16.05
N VAL A 145 -1.37 3.43 15.22
CA VAL A 145 -2.69 2.83 15.40
C VAL A 145 -2.55 1.31 15.28
N VAL A 146 -3.24 0.57 16.13
CA VAL A 146 -3.38 -0.87 16.06
C VAL A 146 -4.85 -1.20 15.87
N GLN A 147 -5.18 -1.95 14.82
CA GLN A 147 -6.52 -2.47 14.60
C GLN A 147 -6.60 -3.89 15.16
N LEU A 148 -7.55 -4.10 16.07
CA LEU A 148 -7.84 -5.41 16.67
C LEU A 148 -9.16 -5.94 16.09
N THR A 149 -9.22 -7.22 15.82
CA THR A 149 -10.42 -7.91 15.32
C THR A 149 -10.69 -9.17 16.12
N CYS A 150 -11.97 -9.44 16.40
CA CYS A 150 -12.43 -10.67 17.01
C CYS A 150 -13.75 -11.05 16.34
N SER A 151 -14.01 -12.34 16.15
CA SER A 151 -15.34 -12.78 15.72
C SER A 151 -16.35 -12.60 16.85
N THR A 152 -17.60 -12.27 16.52
CA THR A 152 -18.67 -12.10 17.51
C THR A 152 -18.86 -13.36 18.35
N GLU A 153 -18.86 -14.52 17.70
CA GLU A 153 -19.00 -15.82 18.37
C GLU A 153 -17.90 -16.08 19.40
N ALA A 154 -16.62 -15.83 18.99
CA ALA A 154 -15.48 -16.03 19.89
C ALA A 154 -15.51 -15.07 21.08
N LEU A 155 -15.95 -13.82 20.87
CA LEU A 155 -16.07 -12.83 21.93
C LEU A 155 -17.15 -13.23 22.94
N ILE A 156 -18.33 -13.57 22.46
CA ILE A 156 -19.45 -14.01 23.32
C ILE A 156 -19.03 -15.25 24.13
N GLY A 157 -18.47 -16.27 23.47
CA GLY A 157 -18.06 -17.49 24.14
C GLY A 157 -16.95 -17.29 25.19
N ARG A 158 -16.12 -16.25 25.09
CA ARG A 158 -15.16 -15.90 26.16
C ARG A 158 -15.85 -15.23 27.34
N LEU A 159 -16.71 -14.24 27.08
CA LEU A 159 -17.41 -13.50 28.14
C LEU A 159 -18.34 -14.38 28.96
N GLU A 160 -19.00 -15.35 28.34
CA GLU A 160 -19.88 -16.32 29.05
C GLU A 160 -19.10 -17.29 29.92
N ARG A 161 -17.84 -17.61 29.59
CA ARG A 161 -17.00 -18.49 30.44
C ARG A 161 -16.39 -17.75 31.64
N GLU A 162 -16.31 -16.44 31.58
CA GLU A 162 -15.77 -15.61 32.65
C GLU A 162 -16.85 -15.10 33.62
N SER A 163 -18.12 -15.37 33.31
CA SER A 163 -19.31 -15.05 34.14
C SER A 163 -19.69 -16.20 35.06
#